data_09db99dbf7e22b261986baad0af681ff
#
_entry.id   09db99dbf7e22b261986baad0af681ff
#
_cell.length_a   1.000
_cell.length_b   1.000
_cell.length_c   1.000
_cell.angle_alpha   90.00
_cell.angle_beta   90.00
_cell.angle_gamma   90.00
#
_symmetry.space_group_name_H-M   'P 1'
#
loop_
_entity.id
_entity.type
_entity.pdbx_description
1 polymer ?
#
loop_
_entity_poly.entity_id
_entity_poly.type
_entity_poly.pdbx_seq_one_letter_code
_entity_poly.pdbx_strand_id
1 'polypeptide(L)'
;MSALFGPAGNSDSFSKAHKSSLAAPGWIAEQGLDCYEYQCGKGVHVGEDTARKLGVNAAAAGIRLSLHAPYFINLANPDPESLQKTIGYITSACLAAVWMGAGRVVIHSGALMKRTRRQAMDIAIPSLKAVIAACDDAGFGHITL
;
A
#
# COMPACT_ATOMS: atom_id res chain seq x y z
N MET A 1 18.77 -0.90 14.52
CA MET A 1 17.62 -0.08 14.11
C MET A 1 16.50 -0.32 15.11
N SER A 2 15.89 0.75 15.65
CA SER A 2 14.68 0.62 16.48
C SER A 2 13.46 0.34 15.60
N ALA A 3 12.48 -0.39 16.14
CA ALA A 3 11.20 -0.56 15.47
C ALA A 3 10.45 0.77 15.42
N LEU A 4 9.69 1.00 14.35
CA LEU A 4 8.81 2.16 14.19
C LEU A 4 7.36 1.71 14.41
N PHE A 5 6.59 2.53 15.10
CA PHE A 5 5.20 2.24 15.44
C PHE A 5 4.28 3.30 14.88
N GLY A 6 3.11 2.88 14.39
CA GLY A 6 2.11 3.80 13.85
C GLY A 6 0.86 3.09 13.36
N PRO A 7 -0.22 3.83 13.07
CA PRO A 7 -1.48 3.26 12.65
C PRO A 7 -1.47 2.86 11.16
N ALA A 8 -2.26 1.83 10.85
CA ALA A 8 -2.67 1.48 9.51
C ALA A 8 -4.05 2.11 9.24
N GLY A 9 -4.05 3.17 8.45
CA GLY A 9 -5.24 3.97 8.19
C GLY A 9 -5.59 4.98 9.30
N ASN A 10 -6.71 5.67 9.11
CA ASN A 10 -7.20 6.66 10.05
C ASN A 10 -7.93 5.97 11.20
N SER A 11 -7.49 6.20 12.44
CA SER A 11 -8.19 5.72 13.62
C SER A 11 -9.53 6.44 13.84
N ASP A 12 -10.40 5.86 14.66
CA ASP A 12 -11.68 6.49 15.03
C ASP A 12 -11.48 7.83 15.72
N SER A 13 -10.46 7.94 16.59
CA SER A 13 -10.13 9.19 17.29
C SER A 13 -9.65 10.26 16.31
N PHE A 14 -8.79 9.91 15.36
CA PHE A 14 -8.38 10.80 14.29
C PHE A 14 -9.58 11.26 13.45
N SER A 15 -10.42 10.32 13.00
CA SER A 15 -11.56 10.59 12.13
C SER A 15 -12.65 11.47 12.77
N LYS A 16 -12.76 11.47 14.11
CA LYS A 16 -13.62 12.39 14.86
C LYS A 16 -13.07 13.80 14.89
N ALA A 17 -11.75 13.97 14.94
CA ALA A 17 -11.09 15.27 15.02
C ALA A 17 -10.80 15.90 13.65
N HIS A 18 -10.54 15.07 12.63
CA HIS A 18 -10.06 15.49 11.31
C HIS A 18 -10.86 14.83 10.18
N LYS A 19 -11.13 15.61 9.12
CA LYS A 19 -11.87 15.14 7.94
C LYS A 19 -10.96 14.71 6.79
N SER A 20 -9.67 15.05 6.83
CA SER A 20 -8.72 14.78 5.75
C SER A 20 -7.49 14.06 6.27
N SER A 21 -7.10 12.99 5.58
CA SER A 21 -5.85 12.25 5.87
C SER A 21 -4.58 13.12 5.73
N LEU A 22 -4.67 14.31 5.12
CA LEU A 22 -3.55 15.25 5.08
C LEU A 22 -3.12 15.75 6.46
N ALA A 23 -3.99 15.71 7.46
CA ALA A 23 -3.68 16.03 8.84
C ALA A 23 -3.08 14.85 9.63
N ALA A 24 -3.15 13.62 9.09
CA ALA A 24 -2.73 12.42 9.81
C ALA A 24 -1.27 12.45 10.25
N PRO A 25 -0.28 12.88 9.43
CA PRO A 25 1.10 12.91 9.87
C PRO A 25 1.34 13.78 11.12
N GLY A 26 0.82 14.99 11.14
CA GLY A 26 0.94 15.88 12.30
C GLY A 26 0.29 15.29 13.55
N TRP A 27 -0.93 14.77 13.41
CA TRP A 27 -1.65 14.13 14.52
C TRP A 27 -0.91 12.88 15.06
N ILE A 28 -0.33 12.06 14.17
CA ILE A 28 0.45 10.87 14.55
C ILE A 28 1.72 11.26 15.31
N ALA A 29 2.42 12.30 14.87
CA ALA A 29 3.59 12.84 15.55
C ALA A 29 3.24 13.35 16.96
N GLU A 30 2.11 14.04 17.12
CA GLU A 30 1.60 14.50 18.42
C GLU A 30 1.30 13.33 19.39
N GLN A 31 0.98 12.14 18.87
CA GLN A 31 0.80 10.92 19.67
C GLN A 31 2.14 10.22 20.01
N GLY A 32 3.28 10.75 19.56
CA GLY A 32 4.59 10.16 19.79
C GLY A 32 4.84 8.90 18.92
N LEU A 33 4.19 8.77 17.78
CA LEU A 33 4.31 7.66 16.85
C LEU A 33 5.19 8.04 15.64
N ASP A 34 5.68 7.03 14.91
CA ASP A 34 6.80 7.17 13.96
C ASP A 34 6.40 7.00 12.50
N CYS A 35 5.28 6.31 12.23
CA CYS A 35 4.91 5.94 10.86
C CYS A 35 3.40 5.91 10.64
N TYR A 36 3.02 5.97 9.37
CA TYR A 36 1.62 5.91 8.93
C TYR A 36 1.51 5.06 7.68
N GLU A 37 0.60 4.08 7.67
CA GLU A 37 0.26 3.30 6.50
C GLU A 37 -1.02 3.85 5.86
N TYR A 38 -0.89 4.46 4.67
CA TYR A 38 -2.04 4.96 3.91
C TYR A 38 -2.84 3.80 3.30
N GLN A 39 -4.15 3.75 3.54
CA GLN A 39 -5.02 2.65 3.13
C GLN A 39 -5.74 2.95 1.81
N CYS A 40 -5.49 2.11 0.78
CA CYS A 40 -6.20 2.15 -0.50
C CYS A 40 -7.36 1.15 -0.58
N GLY A 41 -7.97 0.78 0.52
CA GLY A 41 -9.00 -0.24 0.73
C GLY A 41 -9.75 -0.72 -0.53
N LYS A 42 -10.63 0.10 -1.12
CA LYS A 42 -11.45 -0.24 -2.28
C LYS A 42 -10.88 0.19 -3.63
N GLY A 43 -9.62 0.60 -3.68
CA GLY A 43 -8.95 1.08 -4.88
C GLY A 43 -8.02 2.25 -4.59
N VAL A 44 -7.13 2.56 -5.54
CA VAL A 44 -6.22 3.70 -5.46
C VAL A 44 -6.95 4.93 -6.02
N HIS A 45 -7.58 5.70 -5.13
CA HIS A 45 -8.37 6.88 -5.51
C HIS A 45 -7.67 8.21 -5.19
N VAL A 46 -6.50 8.17 -4.53
CA VAL A 46 -5.75 9.38 -4.22
C VAL A 46 -5.11 9.95 -5.48
N GLY A 47 -5.40 11.21 -5.78
CA GLY A 47 -4.77 11.91 -6.90
C GLY A 47 -3.36 12.38 -6.52
N GLU A 48 -2.54 12.66 -7.54
CA GLU A 48 -1.14 13.03 -7.40
C GLU A 48 -0.92 14.21 -6.45
N ASP A 49 -1.67 15.31 -6.62
CA ASP A 49 -1.53 16.50 -5.77
C ASP A 49 -1.76 16.20 -4.29
N THR A 50 -2.77 15.39 -3.99
CA THR A 50 -3.08 15.00 -2.60
C THR A 50 -2.01 14.08 -2.04
N ALA A 51 -1.54 13.12 -2.85
CA ALA A 51 -0.47 12.20 -2.45
C ALA A 51 0.84 12.95 -2.16
N ARG A 52 1.24 13.89 -3.03
CA ARG A 52 2.42 14.74 -2.82
C ARG A 52 2.30 15.61 -1.58
N LYS A 53 1.13 16.23 -1.34
CA LYS A 53 0.88 17.00 -0.13
C LYS A 53 0.98 16.16 1.14
N LEU A 54 0.46 14.94 1.11
CA LEU A 54 0.59 14.00 2.23
C LEU A 54 2.07 13.68 2.51
N GLY A 55 2.85 13.43 1.46
CA GLY A 55 4.29 13.19 1.57
C GLY A 55 5.05 14.37 2.18
N VAL A 56 4.75 15.60 1.74
CA VAL A 56 5.33 16.82 2.31
C VAL A 56 4.99 16.97 3.79
N ASN A 57 3.71 16.75 4.16
CA ASN A 57 3.28 16.83 5.55
C ASN A 57 3.93 15.76 6.42
N ALA A 58 4.10 14.54 5.88
CA ALA A 58 4.75 13.45 6.58
C ALA A 58 6.24 13.74 6.82
N ALA A 59 6.94 14.24 5.80
CA ALA A 59 8.35 14.62 5.92
C ALA A 59 8.54 15.74 6.95
N ALA A 60 7.67 16.77 6.94
CA ALA A 60 7.70 17.88 7.90
C ALA A 60 7.44 17.41 9.34
N ALA A 61 6.61 16.39 9.54
CA ALA A 61 6.28 15.81 10.85
C ALA A 61 7.25 14.69 11.27
N GLY A 62 8.23 14.30 10.45
CA GLY A 62 9.14 13.19 10.71
C GLY A 62 8.49 11.80 10.64
N ILE A 63 7.34 11.70 9.98
CA ILE A 63 6.55 10.46 9.88
C ILE A 63 6.93 9.69 8.62
N ARG A 64 7.28 8.40 8.78
CA ARG A 64 7.54 7.51 7.65
C ARG A 64 6.24 6.96 7.07
N LEU A 65 6.10 7.04 5.75
CA LEU A 65 4.92 6.52 5.04
C LEU A 65 5.16 5.11 4.49
N SER A 66 4.13 4.30 4.52
CA SER A 66 3.88 3.14 3.66
C SER A 66 2.48 3.23 3.09
N LEU A 67 2.18 2.41 2.08
CA LEU A 67 0.87 2.36 1.45
C LEU A 67 0.37 0.91 1.46
N HIS A 68 -0.89 0.71 1.81
CA HIS A 68 -1.56 -0.59 1.68
C HIS A 68 -2.39 -0.62 0.40
N ALA A 69 -2.08 -1.54 -0.50
CA ALA A 69 -2.80 -1.75 -1.75
C ALA A 69 -4.25 -2.23 -1.48
N PRO A 70 -5.13 -2.23 -2.49
CA PRO A 70 -6.52 -2.68 -2.32
C PRO A 70 -6.61 -4.09 -1.73
N TYR A 71 -7.50 -4.29 -0.75
CA TYR A 71 -7.60 -5.53 0.02
C TYR A 71 -8.10 -6.75 -0.78
N PHE A 72 -8.74 -6.52 -1.92
CA PHE A 72 -9.31 -7.57 -2.77
C PHE A 72 -8.29 -8.22 -3.72
N ILE A 73 -7.03 -7.81 -3.70
CA ILE A 73 -5.95 -8.44 -4.45
C ILE A 73 -5.80 -9.91 -4.02
N ASN A 74 -5.72 -10.81 -5.01
CA ASN A 74 -5.55 -12.24 -4.77
C ASN A 74 -4.60 -12.87 -5.79
N LEU A 75 -3.33 -12.98 -5.42
CA LEU A 75 -2.29 -13.59 -6.26
C LEU A 75 -2.48 -15.10 -6.47
N ALA A 76 -3.29 -15.77 -5.64
CA ALA A 76 -3.64 -17.20 -5.79
C ALA A 76 -4.85 -17.43 -6.72
N ASN A 77 -5.35 -16.40 -7.40
CA ASN A 77 -6.38 -16.57 -8.43
C ASN A 77 -5.72 -17.09 -9.73
N PRO A 78 -6.14 -18.25 -10.28
CA PRO A 78 -5.55 -18.82 -11.50
C PRO A 78 -6.02 -18.14 -12.79
N ASP A 79 -7.00 -17.24 -12.72
CA ASP A 79 -7.52 -16.56 -13.88
C ASP A 79 -6.57 -15.48 -14.40
N PRO A 80 -6.10 -15.56 -15.68
CA PRO A 80 -5.16 -14.61 -16.24
C PRO A 80 -5.69 -13.16 -16.29
N GLU A 81 -6.99 -12.95 -16.50
CA GLU A 81 -7.57 -11.61 -16.51
C GLU A 81 -7.53 -10.99 -15.11
N SER A 82 -7.79 -11.80 -14.08
CA SER A 82 -7.66 -11.37 -12.68
C SER A 82 -6.21 -11.00 -12.34
N LEU A 83 -5.22 -11.71 -12.88
CA LEU A 83 -3.81 -11.37 -12.69
C LEU A 83 -3.48 -10.03 -13.35
N GLN A 84 -3.94 -9.77 -14.57
CA GLN A 84 -3.72 -8.49 -15.24
C GLN A 84 -4.35 -7.32 -14.46
N LYS A 85 -5.55 -7.49 -13.94
CA LYS A 85 -6.20 -6.49 -13.07
C LYS A 85 -5.39 -6.27 -11.79
N THR A 86 -4.91 -7.36 -11.17
CA THR A 86 -4.07 -7.31 -9.97
C THR A 86 -2.76 -6.54 -10.22
N ILE A 87 -2.08 -6.79 -11.32
CA ILE A 87 -0.88 -6.04 -11.75
C ILE A 87 -1.24 -4.55 -11.84
N GLY A 88 -2.33 -4.19 -12.52
CA GLY A 88 -2.78 -2.80 -12.64
C GLY A 88 -3.05 -2.12 -11.30
N TYR A 89 -3.66 -2.83 -10.34
CA TYR A 89 -3.88 -2.28 -8.99
C TYR A 89 -2.57 -2.07 -8.22
N ILE A 90 -1.63 -3.01 -8.32
CA ILE A 90 -0.37 -2.92 -7.59
C ILE A 90 0.52 -1.83 -8.20
N THR A 91 0.63 -1.73 -9.53
CA THR A 91 1.39 -0.66 -10.19
C THR A 91 0.79 0.72 -9.90
N SER A 92 -0.54 0.85 -9.85
CA SER A 92 -1.19 2.10 -9.42
C SER A 92 -0.89 2.43 -7.96
N ALA A 93 -0.81 1.43 -7.08
CA ALA A 93 -0.42 1.63 -5.68
C ALA A 93 1.07 2.05 -5.57
N CYS A 94 1.96 1.46 -6.36
CA CYS A 94 3.36 1.87 -6.43
C CYS A 94 3.51 3.32 -6.91
N LEU A 95 2.74 3.72 -7.94
CA LEU A 95 2.74 5.10 -8.42
C LEU A 95 2.30 6.08 -7.32
N ALA A 96 1.22 5.77 -6.61
CA ALA A 96 0.76 6.58 -5.48
C ALA A 96 1.80 6.63 -4.35
N ALA A 97 2.48 5.52 -4.06
CA ALA A 97 3.57 5.46 -3.08
C ALA A 97 4.73 6.37 -3.49
N VAL A 98 5.11 6.39 -4.76
CA VAL A 98 6.13 7.32 -5.30
C VAL A 98 5.71 8.77 -5.09
N TRP A 99 4.47 9.14 -5.40
CA TRP A 99 3.96 10.49 -5.16
C TRP A 99 4.01 10.90 -3.69
N MET A 100 3.77 9.95 -2.78
CA MET A 100 3.83 10.16 -1.32
C MET A 100 5.24 10.15 -0.75
N GLY A 101 6.26 9.72 -1.51
CA GLY A 101 7.59 9.46 -0.99
C GLY A 101 7.66 8.22 -0.09
N ALA A 102 6.70 7.30 -0.22
CA ALA A 102 6.70 6.02 0.49
C ALA A 102 7.52 4.97 -0.26
N GLY A 103 8.43 4.30 0.44
CA GLY A 103 9.30 3.26 -0.15
C GLY A 103 8.74 1.84 -0.05
N ARG A 104 7.49 1.67 0.44
CA ARG A 104 6.89 0.35 0.66
C ARG A 104 5.41 0.34 0.34
N VAL A 105 4.98 -0.74 -0.34
CA VAL A 105 3.57 -1.06 -0.58
C VAL A 105 3.27 -2.42 0.01
N VAL A 106 2.29 -2.50 0.91
CA VAL A 106 1.80 -3.75 1.48
C VAL A 106 0.71 -4.32 0.58
N ILE A 107 0.83 -5.60 0.23
CA ILE A 107 -0.12 -6.32 -0.61
C ILE A 107 -0.64 -7.57 0.09
N HIS A 108 -1.90 -7.92 -0.17
CA HIS A 108 -2.42 -9.23 0.22
C HIS A 108 -1.89 -10.30 -0.73
N SER A 109 -1.30 -11.37 -0.18
CA SER A 109 -0.79 -12.48 -0.97
C SER A 109 -1.90 -13.35 -1.59
N GLY A 110 -3.13 -13.26 -1.07
CA GLY A 110 -4.30 -13.93 -1.63
C GLY A 110 -5.02 -14.86 -0.68
N ALA A 111 -6.08 -15.51 -1.19
CA ALA A 111 -6.93 -16.44 -0.48
C ALA A 111 -6.88 -17.83 -1.12
N LEU A 112 -7.14 -18.87 -0.33
CA LEU A 112 -7.05 -20.27 -0.78
C LEU A 112 -8.07 -20.64 -1.88
N MET A 113 -9.24 -19.98 -1.93
CA MET A 113 -10.28 -20.22 -2.94
C MET A 113 -10.62 -21.72 -3.08
N LYS A 114 -10.89 -22.42 -1.97
CA LYS A 114 -11.18 -23.86 -1.89
C LYS A 114 -10.00 -24.77 -2.30
N ARG A 115 -8.77 -24.25 -2.36
CA ARG A 115 -7.56 -25.02 -2.63
C ARG A 115 -6.80 -25.34 -1.34
N THR A 116 -5.90 -26.32 -1.40
CA THR A 116 -4.90 -26.49 -0.36
C THR A 116 -3.91 -25.34 -0.37
N ARG A 117 -3.23 -25.09 0.76
CA ARG A 117 -2.17 -24.08 0.83
C ARG A 117 -1.11 -24.29 -0.25
N ARG A 118 -0.70 -25.54 -0.51
CA ARG A 118 0.29 -25.89 -1.53
C ARG A 118 -0.17 -25.43 -2.91
N GLN A 119 -1.38 -25.82 -3.31
CA GLN A 119 -1.95 -25.42 -4.60
C GLN A 119 -2.08 -23.90 -4.75
N ALA A 120 -2.48 -23.19 -3.69
CA ALA A 120 -2.56 -21.74 -3.72
C ALA A 120 -1.17 -21.09 -3.88
N MET A 121 -0.15 -21.61 -3.21
CA MET A 121 1.23 -21.12 -3.34
C MET A 121 1.81 -21.38 -4.72
N ASP A 122 1.52 -22.53 -5.33
CA ASP A 122 1.98 -22.89 -6.69
C ASP A 122 1.44 -21.90 -7.75
N ILE A 123 0.31 -21.23 -7.47
CA ILE A 123 -0.26 -20.14 -8.30
C ILE A 123 0.31 -18.79 -7.88
N ALA A 124 0.32 -18.49 -6.59
CA ALA A 124 0.67 -17.16 -6.08
C ALA A 124 2.14 -16.78 -6.34
N ILE A 125 3.06 -17.75 -6.28
CA ILE A 125 4.48 -17.48 -6.48
C ILE A 125 4.78 -17.00 -7.92
N PRO A 126 4.32 -17.67 -9.00
CA PRO A 126 4.47 -17.14 -10.35
C PRO A 126 3.77 -15.80 -10.55
N SER A 127 2.57 -15.62 -9.97
CA SER A 127 1.82 -14.36 -10.03
C SER A 127 2.58 -13.21 -9.38
N LEU A 128 3.17 -13.43 -8.22
CA LEU A 128 4.00 -12.42 -7.55
C LEU A 128 5.25 -12.06 -8.39
N LYS A 129 5.89 -13.05 -9.00
CA LYS A 129 7.02 -12.80 -9.91
C LYS A 129 6.61 -11.94 -11.10
N ALA A 130 5.44 -12.19 -11.69
CA ALA A 130 4.91 -11.38 -12.78
C ALA A 130 4.60 -9.94 -12.33
N VAL A 131 4.05 -9.76 -11.12
CA VAL A 131 3.83 -8.45 -10.52
C VAL A 131 5.14 -7.70 -10.31
N ILE A 132 6.17 -8.35 -9.75
CA ILE A 132 7.49 -7.73 -9.54
C ILE A 132 8.08 -7.28 -10.88
N ALA A 133 8.08 -8.14 -11.89
CA ALA A 133 8.58 -7.79 -13.22
C ALA A 133 7.83 -6.59 -13.82
N ALA A 134 6.50 -6.56 -13.70
CA ALA A 134 5.70 -5.43 -14.18
C ALA A 134 5.98 -4.12 -13.40
N CYS A 135 6.26 -4.21 -12.11
CA CYS A 135 6.68 -3.05 -11.32
C CYS A 135 8.08 -2.56 -11.74
N ASP A 136 9.01 -3.47 -11.99
CA ASP A 136 10.35 -3.14 -12.48
C ASP A 136 10.29 -2.44 -13.86
N ASP A 137 9.53 -3.01 -14.79
CA ASP A 137 9.31 -2.45 -16.15
C ASP A 137 8.66 -1.06 -16.10
N ALA A 138 7.80 -0.81 -15.10
CA ALA A 138 7.18 0.49 -14.87
C ALA A 138 8.07 1.49 -14.11
N GLY A 139 9.29 1.11 -13.74
CA GLY A 139 10.24 1.98 -13.03
C GLY A 139 10.06 2.00 -11.50
N PHE A 140 9.28 1.06 -10.94
CA PHE A 140 8.99 0.98 -9.50
C PHE A 140 9.87 -0.04 -8.73
N GLY A 141 10.94 -0.55 -9.34
CA GLY A 141 11.83 -1.55 -8.72
C GLY A 141 12.49 -1.11 -7.40
N HIS A 142 12.43 0.18 -7.08
CA HIS A 142 12.88 0.73 -5.80
C HIS A 142 11.82 0.66 -4.68
N ILE A 143 10.56 0.31 -5.00
CA ILE A 143 9.47 0.12 -4.03
C ILE A 143 9.48 -1.32 -3.53
N THR A 144 9.54 -1.49 -2.21
CA THR A 144 9.42 -2.81 -1.58
C THR A 144 7.95 -3.26 -1.55
N LEU A 145 7.65 -4.44 -2.09
CA LEU A 145 6.35 -5.09 -1.98
C LEU A 145 6.33 -6.07 -0.81
#